data_1d9052cc1645e7e7752ed167d4595c7b
#
_entry.id   1d9052cc1645e7e7752ed167d4595c7b
#
_cell.length_a   1.000
_cell.length_b   1.000
_cell.length_c   1.000
_cell.angle_alpha   90.00
_cell.angle_beta   90.00
_cell.angle_gamma   90.00
#
_symmetry.space_group_name_H-M   'P 1'
#
loop_
_entity.id
_entity.type
_entity.pdbx_description
1 polymer ?
#
loop_
_entity_poly.entity_id
_entity_poly.type
_entity_poly.pdbx_seq_one_letter_code
_entity_poly.pdbx_strand_id
1 'polypeptide(L)' 'MPERIGDYMIRTGKMNQSQVDDVVRKKTAGDQRHFGDIAVSLGFITAADVETFLAAQK' A
#
# COMPACT_ATOMS: atom_id res chain seq x y z
N MET A 1 -15.95 5.47 7.03
CA MET A 1 -14.69 4.89 7.50
C MET A 1 -13.58 5.17 6.50
N PRO A 2 -12.36 5.45 6.97
CA PRO A 2 -11.27 5.68 6.03
C PRO A 2 -10.97 4.39 5.24
N GLU A 3 -10.63 4.59 3.99
CA GLU A 3 -10.27 3.50 3.09
C GLU A 3 -8.88 2.97 3.45
N ARG A 4 -8.69 1.66 3.36
CA ARG A 4 -7.36 1.07 3.56
C ARG A 4 -6.46 1.44 2.39
N ILE A 5 -5.16 1.57 2.66
CA ILE A 5 -4.20 1.94 1.63
C ILE A 5 -4.19 0.95 0.46
N GLY A 6 -4.30 -0.36 0.73
CA GLY A 6 -4.38 -1.37 -0.32
C GLY A 6 -5.59 -1.19 -1.22
N ASP A 7 -6.75 -0.95 -0.62
CA ASP A 7 -8.00 -0.72 -1.37
C ASP A 7 -7.90 0.56 -2.20
N TYR A 8 -7.34 1.61 -1.62
CA TYR A 8 -7.11 2.88 -2.31
C TYR A 8 -6.21 2.67 -3.53
N MET A 9 -5.11 1.94 -3.37
CA MET A 9 -4.16 1.71 -4.46
C MET A 9 -4.77 0.90 -5.59
N ILE A 10 -5.64 -0.08 -5.27
CA ILE A 10 -6.37 -0.83 -6.29
C ILE A 10 -7.37 0.08 -7.00
N ARG A 11 -8.16 0.84 -6.25
CA ARG A 11 -9.19 1.72 -6.81
C ARG A 11 -8.60 2.76 -7.75
N THR A 12 -7.43 3.31 -7.41
CA THR A 12 -6.78 4.35 -8.22
C THR A 12 -5.86 3.80 -9.31
N GLY A 13 -5.76 2.47 -9.42
CA GLY A 13 -4.93 1.82 -10.44
C GLY A 13 -3.43 1.82 -10.14
N LYS A 14 -3.02 2.17 -8.94
CA LYS A 14 -1.61 2.21 -8.55
C LYS A 14 -1.06 0.82 -8.25
N MET A 15 -1.89 -0.09 -7.77
CA MET A 15 -1.54 -1.49 -7.51
C MET A 15 -2.68 -2.39 -7.99
N ASN A 16 -2.35 -3.65 -8.27
CA ASN A 16 -3.34 -4.67 -8.52
C ASN A 16 -3.47 -5.59 -7.29
N GLN A 17 -4.45 -6.50 -7.32
CA GLN A 17 -4.70 -7.40 -6.20
C GLN A 17 -3.49 -8.28 -5.89
N SER A 18 -2.79 -8.75 -6.92
CA SER A 18 -1.60 -9.58 -6.74
C SER A 18 -0.50 -8.85 -5.97
N GLN A 19 -0.29 -7.57 -6.27
CA GLN A 19 0.70 -6.76 -5.58
C GLN A 19 0.31 -6.51 -4.12
N VAL A 20 -0.98 -6.24 -3.88
CA VAL A 20 -1.48 -6.08 -2.51
C VAL A 20 -1.28 -7.37 -1.71
N ASP A 21 -1.57 -8.51 -2.33
CA ASP A 21 -1.37 -9.82 -1.69
C ASP A 21 0.10 -10.06 -1.35
N ASP A 22 1.02 -9.64 -2.20
CA ASP A 22 2.46 -9.77 -1.94
C ASP A 22 2.88 -8.97 -0.71
N VAL A 23 2.38 -7.75 -0.56
CA VAL A 23 2.66 -6.91 0.61
C VAL A 23 2.09 -7.57 1.88
N VAL A 24 0.86 -8.05 1.80
CA VAL A 24 0.20 -8.72 2.94
C VAL A 24 0.99 -9.95 3.36
N ARG A 25 1.48 -10.73 2.39
CA ARG A 25 2.31 -11.91 2.70
C ARG A 25 3.59 -11.54 3.44
N LYS A 26 4.23 -10.44 3.06
CA LYS A 26 5.44 -9.98 3.75
C LYS A 26 5.13 -9.60 5.20
N LYS A 27 4.02 -8.90 5.44
CA LYS A 27 3.60 -8.56 6.79
C LYS A 27 3.31 -9.82 7.61
N THR A 28 2.62 -10.77 7.03
CA THR A 28 2.30 -12.04 7.69
C THR A 28 3.57 -12.84 8.01
N ALA A 29 4.60 -12.72 7.15
CA ALA A 29 5.88 -13.41 7.37
C ALA A 29 6.76 -12.73 8.43
N GLY A 30 6.32 -11.61 9.01
CA GLY A 30 7.02 -10.96 10.11
C GLY A 30 7.56 -9.56 9.81
N ASP A 31 7.34 -9.03 8.63
CA ASP A 31 7.74 -7.67 8.31
C ASP A 31 6.82 -6.70 9.05
N GLN A 32 7.36 -5.93 9.98
CA GLN A 32 6.59 -5.04 10.85
C GLN A 32 6.40 -3.64 10.28
N ARG A 33 6.93 -3.37 9.09
CA ARG A 33 6.76 -2.07 8.44
C ARG A 33 5.31 -1.87 8.04
N HIS A 34 4.92 -0.61 7.87
CA HIS A 34 3.58 -0.29 7.36
C HIS A 34 3.44 -0.77 5.92
N PHE A 35 2.20 -1.04 5.51
CA PHE A 35 1.91 -1.50 4.15
C PHE A 35 2.58 -0.60 3.09
N GLY A 36 2.42 0.73 3.23
CA GLY A 36 2.98 1.68 2.29
C GLY A 36 4.49 1.56 2.16
N ASP A 37 5.18 1.41 3.28
CA ASP A 37 6.64 1.29 3.30
C ASP A 37 7.10 0.03 2.56
N ILE A 38 6.41 -1.08 2.78
CA ILE A 38 6.73 -2.34 2.11
C ILE A 38 6.48 -2.21 0.61
N ALA A 39 5.34 -1.65 0.21
CA ALA A 39 4.99 -1.49 -1.19
C ALA A 39 5.98 -0.59 -1.92
N VAL A 40 6.45 0.49 -1.28
CA VAL A 40 7.48 1.36 -1.84
C VAL A 40 8.79 0.60 -2.01
N SER A 41 9.20 -0.19 -1.00
CA SER A 41 10.45 -0.94 -1.06
C SER A 41 10.43 -2.02 -2.14
N LEU A 42 9.26 -2.54 -2.48
CA LEU A 42 9.09 -3.51 -3.55
C LEU A 42 8.98 -2.86 -4.94
N GLY A 43 8.90 -1.52 -4.98
CA GLY A 43 8.80 -0.79 -6.22
C GLY A 43 7.40 -0.76 -6.83
N PHE A 44 6.37 -1.11 -6.06
CA PHE A 44 4.99 -1.11 -6.56
C PHE A 44 4.40 0.29 -6.61
N ILE A 45 4.75 1.15 -5.66
CA ILE A 45 4.30 2.54 -5.57
C ILE A 45 5.47 3.42 -5.14
N THR A 46 5.26 4.73 -5.12
CA THR A 46 6.28 5.70 -4.68
C THR A 46 5.89 6.29 -3.33
N ALA A 47 6.86 6.94 -2.66
CA ALA A 47 6.57 7.67 -1.44
C ALA A 47 5.52 8.76 -1.66
N ALA A 48 5.53 9.40 -2.83
CA ALA A 48 4.52 10.41 -3.18
C ALA A 48 3.12 9.81 -3.23
N ASP A 49 2.98 8.56 -3.70
CA ASP A 49 1.69 7.86 -3.71
C ASP A 49 1.17 7.64 -2.29
N VAL A 50 2.06 7.29 -1.36
CA VAL A 50 1.69 7.12 0.04
C VAL A 50 1.23 8.45 0.64
N GLU A 51 1.95 9.53 0.37
CA GLU A 51 1.59 10.86 0.86
C GLU A 51 0.23 11.31 0.31
N THR A 52 -0.05 11.04 -0.95
CA THR A 52 -1.34 11.36 -1.57
C THR A 52 -2.47 10.61 -0.86
N PHE A 53 -2.26 9.33 -0.54
CA PHE A 53 -3.23 8.55 0.22
C PHE A 53 -3.47 9.17 1.60
N LEU A 54 -2.40 9.50 2.33
CA LEU A 54 -2.52 10.06 3.67
C LEU A 54 -3.27 11.39 3.65
N ALA A 55 -3.00 12.22 2.66
CA ALA A 55 -3.71 13.50 2.51
C ALA A 55 -5.20 13.28 2.22
N ALA A 56 -5.55 12.23 1.48
CA ALA A 56 -6.94 11.92 1.14
C ALA A 56 -7.74 11.37 2.33
N GLN A 57 -7.07 10.94 3.40
CA GLN A 57 -7.71 10.37 4.58
C GLN A 57 -8.04 11.39 5.66
N LYS A 58 -7.80 12.65 5.43
CA LYS A 58 -8.14 13.71 6.40
C LYS A 58 -9.63 13.95 6.50
#